data_d513e0089f3a5018f6c7b7e8a5dcc5ba
#
_entry.id   d513e0089f3a5018f6c7b7e8a5dcc5ba
#
_cell.length_a   1.000
_cell.length_b   1.000
_cell.length_c   1.000
_cell.angle_alpha   90.00
_cell.angle_beta   90.00
_cell.angle_gamma   90.00
#
_symmetry.space_group_name_H-M   'P 1'
#
loop_
_entity.id
_entity.type
_entity.pdbx_description
1 polymer ?
#
loop_
_entity_poly.entity_id
_entity_poly.type
_entity_poly.pdbx_seq_one_letter_code
_entity_poly.pdbx_strand_id
1 'polypeptide(L)'
;MKTYLLLILWAAVLCGCSKLARTEDPATAAEIPVCFQIECPQMDEPAKALTDAQEKTVKDLNLYLYCKNATGKDEHIYSAGSANITRKLTVGDYDLFVIAYAGGDLGNMTRAQVEQSARTVGGEAALETGSALPLSAKTSFSVKAATTVPVVLRRIVACIELNLSVAPQLRERIALRSVQILSAPLLAAYFADNAPSEDDAVTDYAPRSITGHSYNGTFYVPENLQGTVAGITDPTQKAPDKAPEQA
;
A
#
# COMPACT_ATOMS: atom_id res chain seq x y z
N MET A 1 26.64 96.81 -26.00
CA MET A 1 26.19 95.90 -27.04
C MET A 1 26.54 94.49 -26.61
N LYS A 2 25.55 93.66 -26.45
CA LYS A 2 25.48 92.23 -26.33
C LYS A 2 26.39 91.52 -25.28
N THR A 3 25.82 91.40 -24.12
CA THR A 3 26.15 90.53 -22.99
C THR A 3 25.76 89.16 -23.30
N TYR A 4 26.69 88.24 -23.25
CA TYR A 4 26.39 86.82 -23.24
C TYR A 4 26.54 86.29 -21.83
N LEU A 5 25.40 85.92 -21.27
CA LEU A 5 25.25 85.26 -19.98
C LEU A 5 25.56 83.80 -20.13
N LEU A 6 26.66 83.33 -19.55
CA LEU A 6 27.05 81.94 -19.55
C LEU A 6 26.40 81.23 -18.36
N LEU A 7 25.33 80.54 -18.61
CA LEU A 7 24.65 79.69 -17.64
C LEU A 7 25.40 78.32 -17.55
N ILE A 8 26.15 78.15 -16.48
CA ILE A 8 26.79 76.89 -16.18
C ILE A 8 25.73 76.02 -15.52
N LEU A 9 25.24 75.03 -16.30
CA LEU A 9 24.32 74.02 -15.81
C LEU A 9 25.13 72.90 -15.11
N TRP A 10 25.07 72.90 -13.78
CA TRP A 10 25.61 71.78 -13.00
C TRP A 10 24.68 70.60 -13.14
N ALA A 11 25.08 69.63 -13.98
CA ALA A 11 24.45 68.32 -14.02
C ALA A 11 24.99 67.48 -12.85
N ALA A 12 24.19 67.44 -11.77
CA ALA A 12 24.41 66.46 -10.69
C ALA A 12 24.09 65.08 -11.22
N VAL A 13 25.15 64.29 -11.53
CA VAL A 13 25.02 62.88 -11.82
C VAL A 13 24.71 62.18 -10.51
N LEU A 14 23.40 62.02 -10.21
CA LEU A 14 22.98 61.08 -9.21
C LEU A 14 23.26 59.65 -9.72
N CYS A 15 24.42 59.11 -9.34
CA CYS A 15 24.68 57.67 -9.43
C CYS A 15 23.74 56.95 -8.49
N GLY A 16 22.47 56.78 -8.90
CA GLY A 16 21.54 55.90 -8.27
C GLY A 16 22.02 54.48 -8.48
N CYS A 17 22.69 53.92 -7.49
CA CYS A 17 22.77 52.47 -7.37
C CYS A 17 21.34 51.92 -7.23
N SER A 18 20.66 51.73 -8.35
CA SER A 18 19.58 50.79 -8.41
C SER A 18 20.18 49.45 -8.08
N LYS A 19 20.06 49.02 -6.80
CA LYS A 19 20.03 47.62 -6.49
C LYS A 19 18.92 47.06 -7.40
N LEU A 20 19.35 46.50 -8.54
CA LEU A 20 18.51 45.51 -9.22
C LEU A 20 18.11 44.54 -8.12
N ALA A 21 16.87 44.64 -7.68
CA ALA A 21 16.25 43.56 -6.96
C ALA A 21 16.42 42.38 -7.89
N ARG A 22 17.46 41.56 -7.57
CA ARG A 22 17.59 40.26 -8.14
C ARG A 22 16.28 39.61 -7.74
N THR A 23 15.36 39.48 -8.67
CA THR A 23 14.26 38.53 -8.54
C THR A 23 15.00 37.23 -8.29
N GLU A 24 15.13 36.86 -7.03
CA GLU A 24 15.54 35.50 -6.70
C GLU A 24 14.49 34.66 -7.40
N ASP A 25 14.88 34.01 -8.48
CA ASP A 25 14.14 32.86 -9.00
C ASP A 25 13.74 32.06 -7.77
N PRO A 26 12.48 31.64 -7.66
CA PRO A 26 12.04 30.88 -6.51
C PRO A 26 13.05 29.78 -6.33
N ALA A 27 13.87 29.91 -5.26
CA ALA A 27 15.02 29.07 -5.03
C ALA A 27 14.58 27.64 -5.27
N THR A 28 15.11 27.02 -6.30
CA THR A 28 14.82 25.62 -6.61
C THR A 28 15.15 24.88 -5.32
N ALA A 29 14.14 24.47 -4.58
CA ALA A 29 14.33 23.89 -3.26
C ALA A 29 15.33 22.74 -3.39
N ALA A 30 16.38 22.76 -2.58
CA ALA A 30 17.45 21.78 -2.67
C ALA A 30 16.86 20.37 -2.57
N GLU A 31 17.09 19.58 -3.60
CA GLU A 31 16.67 18.18 -3.65
C GLU A 31 17.70 17.29 -2.94
N ILE A 32 17.22 16.45 -2.06
CA ILE A 32 18.00 15.56 -1.21
C ILE A 32 17.75 14.11 -1.62
N PRO A 33 18.78 13.28 -1.80
CA PRO A 33 18.59 11.88 -2.13
C PRO A 33 17.98 11.12 -0.94
N VAL A 34 16.90 10.39 -1.20
CA VAL A 34 16.22 9.50 -0.27
C VAL A 34 16.17 8.11 -0.89
N CYS A 35 16.63 7.10 -0.14
CA CYS A 35 16.58 5.69 -0.53
C CYS A 35 15.45 5.00 0.22
N PHE A 36 14.49 4.46 -0.49
CA PHE A 36 13.45 3.58 0.08
C PHE A 36 13.95 2.13 0.00
N GLN A 37 14.08 1.51 1.15
CA GLN A 37 14.45 0.10 1.29
C GLN A 37 13.19 -0.69 1.60
N ILE A 38 12.70 -1.43 0.62
CA ILE A 38 11.44 -2.15 0.70
C ILE A 38 11.71 -3.60 1.11
N GLU A 39 11.10 -4.03 2.19
CA GLU A 39 11.25 -5.37 2.75
C GLU A 39 9.89 -6.09 2.74
N CYS A 40 9.89 -7.34 2.25
CA CYS A 40 8.75 -8.23 2.40
C CYS A 40 8.76 -8.86 3.78
N PRO A 41 7.58 -9.06 4.41
CA PRO A 41 7.50 -9.75 5.68
C PRO A 41 7.95 -11.20 5.49
N GLN A 42 8.80 -11.69 6.38
CA GLN A 42 9.06 -13.11 6.46
C GLN A 42 7.85 -13.79 7.13
N MET A 43 7.37 -14.90 6.58
CA MET A 43 6.43 -15.75 7.30
C MET A 43 7.25 -16.70 8.18
N ASP A 44 7.08 -16.57 9.49
CA ASP A 44 7.79 -17.39 10.48
C ASP A 44 7.20 -18.82 10.63
N GLU A 45 6.26 -19.24 9.77
CA GLU A 45 5.50 -20.46 10.00
C GLU A 45 5.45 -21.41 8.79
N PRO A 46 5.28 -22.73 9.04
CA PRO A 46 5.41 -23.80 8.05
C PRO A 46 4.28 -23.92 7.03
N ALA A 47 3.28 -23.07 7.09
CA ALA A 47 2.14 -23.04 6.15
C ALA A 47 2.50 -22.37 4.83
N LYS A 48 3.46 -22.88 4.09
CA LYS A 48 3.91 -22.24 2.88
C LYS A 48 3.23 -22.78 1.63
N ALA A 49 2.19 -22.08 1.16
CA ALA A 49 1.73 -22.26 -0.21
C ALA A 49 2.68 -21.59 -1.23
N LEU A 50 3.50 -20.61 -0.78
CA LEU A 50 4.51 -19.94 -1.59
C LEU A 50 5.92 -20.38 -1.22
N THR A 51 6.82 -20.44 -2.21
CA THR A 51 8.23 -20.70 -1.95
C THR A 51 8.92 -19.47 -1.35
N ASP A 52 9.99 -19.67 -0.57
CA ASP A 52 10.80 -18.58 0.02
C ASP A 52 11.29 -17.57 -1.03
N ALA A 53 11.55 -18.03 -2.26
CA ALA A 53 11.95 -17.18 -3.36
C ALA A 53 10.80 -16.28 -3.85
N GLN A 54 9.58 -16.82 -3.89
CA GLN A 54 8.38 -16.03 -4.26
C GLN A 54 8.02 -15.02 -3.19
N GLU A 55 8.24 -15.34 -1.92
CA GLU A 55 7.97 -14.45 -0.79
C GLU A 55 8.96 -13.28 -0.69
N LYS A 56 10.21 -13.49 -1.11
CA LYS A 56 11.28 -12.47 -1.05
C LYS A 56 11.33 -11.55 -2.25
N THR A 57 10.67 -11.90 -3.33
CA THR A 57 10.67 -11.09 -4.55
C THR A 57 9.63 -9.99 -4.44
N VAL A 58 10.02 -8.76 -4.60
CA VAL A 58 9.10 -7.61 -4.68
C VAL A 58 8.81 -7.33 -6.15
N LYS A 59 7.52 -7.24 -6.52
CA LYS A 59 7.08 -6.95 -7.89
C LYS A 59 6.00 -5.89 -7.90
N ASP A 60 5.88 -5.20 -9.04
CA ASP A 60 4.82 -4.24 -9.33
C ASP A 60 4.61 -3.24 -8.18
N LEU A 61 5.71 -2.62 -7.75
CA LEU A 61 5.72 -1.63 -6.70
C LEU A 61 5.16 -0.30 -7.20
N ASN A 62 4.16 0.20 -6.50
CA ASN A 62 3.64 1.55 -6.66
C ASN A 62 3.89 2.31 -5.35
N LEU A 63 4.70 3.36 -5.40
CA LEU A 63 5.01 4.24 -4.29
C LEU A 63 4.31 5.59 -4.52
N TYR A 64 3.57 6.03 -3.53
CA TYR A 64 2.91 7.33 -3.53
C TYR A 64 3.47 8.18 -2.39
N LEU A 65 4.04 9.30 -2.75
CA LEU A 65 4.65 10.27 -1.85
C LEU A 65 3.75 11.50 -1.80
N TYR A 66 3.22 11.82 -0.63
CA TYR A 66 2.42 13.01 -0.41
C TYR A 66 3.16 13.96 0.52
N CYS A 67 3.56 15.12 -0.01
CA CYS A 67 4.24 16.15 0.76
C CYS A 67 3.25 16.88 1.65
N LYS A 68 3.58 17.00 2.94
CA LYS A 68 2.75 17.74 3.91
C LYS A 68 2.99 19.26 3.85
N ASN A 69 4.06 19.66 3.19
CA ASN A 69 4.45 21.07 3.09
C ASN A 69 4.02 21.65 1.74
N ALA A 70 3.63 22.92 1.74
CA ALA A 70 3.17 23.61 0.53
C ALA A 70 4.21 23.74 -0.60
N THR A 71 5.49 23.51 -0.30
CA THR A 71 6.61 23.64 -1.25
C THR A 71 7.01 22.35 -1.94
N GLY A 72 6.56 21.20 -1.42
CA GLY A 72 6.85 19.89 -2.01
C GLY A 72 5.81 19.50 -3.05
N LYS A 73 6.17 18.50 -3.85
CA LYS A 73 5.28 17.91 -4.85
C LYS A 73 4.92 16.49 -4.44
N ASP A 74 3.69 16.12 -4.70
CA ASP A 74 3.28 14.73 -4.64
C ASP A 74 3.90 13.98 -5.83
N GLU A 75 4.33 12.74 -5.59
CA GLU A 75 4.99 11.93 -6.60
C GLU A 75 4.45 10.50 -6.57
N HIS A 76 4.24 9.93 -7.74
CA HIS A 76 4.00 8.50 -7.93
C HIS A 76 5.20 7.88 -8.64
N ILE A 77 5.64 6.73 -8.12
CA ILE A 77 6.78 5.98 -8.64
C ILE A 77 6.36 4.54 -8.85
N TYR A 78 6.47 4.07 -10.08
CA TYR A 78 6.30 2.66 -10.39
C TYR A 78 7.65 1.96 -10.56
N SER A 79 7.77 0.75 -10.03
CA SER A 79 8.93 -0.12 -10.23
C SER A 79 8.49 -1.57 -10.41
N ALA A 80 8.86 -2.16 -11.54
CA ALA A 80 8.47 -3.54 -11.87
C ALA A 80 9.12 -4.61 -10.96
N GLY A 81 10.25 -4.31 -10.31
CA GLY A 81 10.94 -5.36 -9.54
C GLY A 81 12.16 -4.90 -8.73
N SER A 82 12.22 -3.67 -8.25
CA SER A 82 13.34 -3.21 -7.41
C SER A 82 12.90 -2.95 -5.99
N ALA A 83 13.55 -3.59 -5.03
CA ALA A 83 13.33 -3.38 -3.59
C ALA A 83 14.04 -2.11 -3.05
N ASN A 84 14.96 -1.52 -3.82
CA ASN A 84 15.67 -0.30 -3.46
C ASN A 84 15.39 0.77 -4.50
N ILE A 85 14.73 1.83 -4.08
CA ILE A 85 14.34 2.93 -4.95
C ILE A 85 14.92 4.22 -4.40
N THR A 86 15.72 4.92 -5.20
CA THR A 86 16.28 6.22 -4.81
C THR A 86 15.56 7.34 -5.55
N ARG A 87 15.16 8.38 -4.82
CA ARG A 87 14.58 9.62 -5.37
C ARG A 87 15.22 10.83 -4.74
N LYS A 88 15.17 11.94 -5.47
CA LYS A 88 15.53 13.26 -4.96
C LYS A 88 14.27 13.97 -4.55
N LEU A 89 14.15 14.30 -3.27
CA LEU A 89 12.99 14.97 -2.68
C LEU A 89 13.39 16.31 -2.08
N THR A 90 12.47 17.24 -2.06
CA THR A 90 12.67 18.52 -1.36
C THR A 90 12.63 18.31 0.16
N VAL A 91 13.24 19.23 0.91
CA VAL A 91 13.15 19.24 2.38
C VAL A 91 11.69 19.32 2.80
N GLY A 92 11.25 18.44 3.69
CA GLY A 92 9.84 18.43 4.14
C GLY A 92 9.43 17.13 4.81
N ASP A 93 8.19 17.09 5.22
CA ASP A 93 7.54 15.93 5.80
C ASP A 93 6.67 15.25 4.74
N TYR A 94 6.74 13.94 4.68
CA TYR A 94 6.08 13.12 3.66
C TYR A 94 5.29 11.98 4.29
N ASP A 95 4.14 11.67 3.69
CA ASP A 95 3.48 10.40 3.84
C ASP A 95 3.79 9.53 2.63
N LEU A 96 4.24 8.31 2.89
CA LEU A 96 4.54 7.29 1.91
C LEU A 96 3.52 6.16 2.01
N PHE A 97 2.91 5.83 0.89
CA PHE A 97 2.09 4.65 0.71
C PHE A 97 2.76 3.76 -0.33
N VAL A 98 2.86 2.48 -0.02
CA VAL A 98 3.47 1.50 -0.92
C VAL A 98 2.49 0.36 -1.15
N ILE A 99 2.28 0.04 -2.41
CA ILE A 99 1.48 -1.10 -2.86
C ILE A 99 2.39 -2.00 -3.69
N ALA A 100 2.43 -3.28 -3.35
CA ALA A 100 3.18 -4.28 -4.10
C ALA A 100 2.25 -5.36 -4.64
N TYR A 101 2.66 -5.98 -5.74
CA TYR A 101 1.88 -6.98 -6.45
C TYR A 101 0.51 -6.46 -6.91
N ALA A 102 0.48 -5.22 -7.32
CA ALA A 102 -0.72 -4.58 -7.84
C ALA A 102 -1.18 -5.13 -9.21
N GLY A 103 -0.32 -5.88 -9.90
CA GLY A 103 -0.57 -6.36 -11.26
C GLY A 103 -0.13 -5.37 -12.33
N GLY A 104 0.59 -4.29 -11.96
CA GLY A 104 1.12 -3.28 -12.86
C GLY A 104 1.18 -1.89 -12.25
N ASP A 105 1.37 -0.90 -13.10
CA ASP A 105 1.34 0.51 -12.76
C ASP A 105 -0.11 0.97 -12.52
N LEU A 106 -0.41 1.43 -11.32
CA LEU A 106 -1.73 1.94 -10.94
C LEU A 106 -1.96 3.42 -11.34
N GLY A 107 -0.93 4.09 -11.84
CA GLY A 107 -0.99 5.49 -12.23
C GLY A 107 -1.05 6.47 -11.04
N ASN A 108 -1.20 7.74 -11.38
CA ASN A 108 -1.29 8.80 -10.37
C ASN A 108 -2.63 8.76 -9.64
N MET A 109 -2.59 8.83 -8.32
CA MET A 109 -3.75 8.90 -7.45
C MET A 109 -3.59 10.05 -6.46
N THR A 110 -4.70 10.65 -6.06
CA THR A 110 -4.72 11.53 -4.88
C THR A 110 -4.56 10.71 -3.62
N ARG A 111 -4.16 11.35 -2.52
CA ARG A 111 -4.04 10.68 -1.22
C ARG A 111 -5.32 9.95 -0.83
N ALA A 112 -6.48 10.59 -0.98
CA ALA A 112 -7.78 9.97 -0.65
C ALA A 112 -8.07 8.74 -1.52
N GLN A 113 -7.71 8.77 -2.80
CA GLN A 113 -7.86 7.62 -3.69
C GLN A 113 -6.96 6.46 -3.29
N VAL A 114 -5.70 6.73 -2.91
CA VAL A 114 -4.79 5.67 -2.42
C VAL A 114 -5.29 5.09 -1.11
N GLU A 115 -5.72 5.91 -0.16
CA GLU A 115 -6.25 5.44 1.13
C GLU A 115 -7.49 4.55 0.98
N GLN A 116 -8.29 4.76 -0.06
CA GLN A 116 -9.49 3.96 -0.38
C GLN A 116 -9.23 2.87 -1.42
N SER A 117 -7.98 2.74 -1.88
CA SER A 117 -7.67 1.76 -2.92
C SER A 117 -7.81 0.33 -2.42
N ALA A 118 -8.33 -0.52 -3.29
CA ALA A 118 -8.52 -1.93 -3.04
C ALA A 118 -8.20 -2.74 -4.30
N ARG A 119 -7.89 -4.02 -4.13
CA ARG A 119 -7.69 -4.95 -5.22
C ARG A 119 -8.86 -5.93 -5.27
N THR A 120 -9.41 -6.14 -6.46
CA THR A 120 -10.34 -7.25 -6.69
C THR A 120 -9.55 -8.55 -6.66
N VAL A 121 -9.87 -9.42 -5.74
CA VAL A 121 -9.20 -10.71 -5.58
C VAL A 121 -9.93 -11.85 -6.30
N GLY A 122 -11.15 -11.61 -6.76
CA GLY A 122 -11.88 -12.48 -7.70
C GLY A 122 -12.11 -13.93 -7.27
N GLY A 123 -11.95 -14.21 -5.99
CA GLY A 123 -12.01 -15.58 -5.46
C GLY A 123 -10.64 -16.24 -5.36
N GLU A 124 -10.62 -17.50 -4.97
CA GLU A 124 -9.43 -18.26 -4.62
C GLU A 124 -8.40 -18.38 -5.73
N ALA A 125 -8.83 -18.60 -6.97
CA ALA A 125 -7.92 -18.79 -8.10
C ALA A 125 -7.01 -17.59 -8.34
N ALA A 126 -7.46 -16.39 -8.05
CA ALA A 126 -6.65 -15.18 -8.17
C ALA A 126 -5.56 -15.09 -7.09
N LEU A 127 -5.80 -15.67 -5.93
CA LEU A 127 -4.85 -15.70 -4.81
C LEU A 127 -3.92 -16.93 -4.87
N GLU A 128 -4.41 -18.06 -5.39
CA GLU A 128 -3.65 -19.31 -5.45
C GLU A 128 -2.61 -19.40 -6.56
N THR A 129 -2.73 -18.62 -7.62
CA THR A 129 -1.82 -18.75 -8.79
C THR A 129 -0.37 -18.36 -8.51
N GLY A 130 0.02 -18.22 -7.25
CA GLY A 130 1.42 -18.11 -6.81
C GLY A 130 2.16 -16.87 -7.30
N SER A 131 1.46 -16.00 -7.99
CA SER A 131 2.08 -14.82 -8.54
C SER A 131 2.14 -13.69 -7.54
N ALA A 132 1.85 -13.95 -6.29
CA ALA A 132 2.08 -13.03 -5.22
C ALA A 132 0.82 -12.39 -4.61
N LEU A 133 0.78 -12.54 -3.33
CA LEU A 133 -0.26 -11.95 -2.51
C LEU A 133 -0.08 -10.44 -2.44
N PRO A 134 -1.13 -9.64 -2.54
CA PRO A 134 -1.03 -8.21 -2.48
C PRO A 134 -0.51 -7.76 -1.11
N LEU A 135 0.41 -6.78 -1.15
CA LEU A 135 1.07 -6.24 0.03
C LEU A 135 0.92 -4.72 0.05
N SER A 136 0.89 -4.14 1.23
CA SER A 136 0.93 -2.70 1.38
C SER A 136 1.76 -2.25 2.57
N ALA A 137 2.17 -0.98 2.56
CA ALA A 137 2.76 -0.30 3.70
C ALA A 137 2.41 1.18 3.68
N LYS A 138 2.25 1.76 4.86
CA LYS A 138 2.08 3.20 5.06
C LYS A 138 3.06 3.67 6.13
N THR A 139 3.82 4.71 5.83
CA THR A 139 4.74 5.31 6.79
C THR A 139 4.86 6.82 6.56
N SER A 140 5.33 7.54 7.57
CA SER A 140 5.63 8.96 7.47
C SER A 140 7.11 9.17 7.78
N PHE A 141 7.75 10.10 7.08
CA PHE A 141 9.16 10.43 7.28
C PHE A 141 9.43 11.91 6.99
N SER A 142 10.59 12.40 7.48
CA SER A 142 11.06 13.76 7.24
C SER A 142 12.34 13.75 6.42
N VAL A 143 12.41 14.59 5.40
CA VAL A 143 13.60 14.82 4.59
C VAL A 143 14.31 16.07 5.08
N LYS A 144 15.47 15.91 5.72
CA LYS A 144 16.35 16.99 6.19
C LYS A 144 17.77 16.85 5.65
N ALA A 145 18.20 15.62 5.38
CA ALA A 145 19.47 15.23 4.82
C ALA A 145 19.29 13.92 4.04
N ALA A 146 20.31 13.50 3.30
CA ALA A 146 20.30 12.18 2.65
C ALA A 146 19.98 11.10 3.69
N THR A 147 18.98 10.29 3.38
CA THR A 147 18.45 9.31 4.34
C THR A 147 17.97 8.04 3.65
N THR A 148 17.91 6.95 4.42
CA THR A 148 17.26 5.70 4.02
C THR A 148 15.98 5.53 4.83
N VAL A 149 14.88 5.23 4.17
CA VAL A 149 13.57 4.98 4.76
C VAL A 149 13.28 3.49 4.63
N PRO A 150 13.32 2.73 5.73
CA PRO A 150 12.92 1.33 5.71
C PRO A 150 11.39 1.24 5.59
N VAL A 151 10.92 0.35 4.72
CA VAL A 151 9.50 0.12 4.45
C VAL A 151 9.21 -1.36 4.55
N VAL A 152 8.54 -1.78 5.59
CA VAL A 152 8.12 -3.18 5.78
C VAL A 152 6.71 -3.35 5.24
N LEU A 153 6.58 -4.12 4.17
CA LEU A 153 5.28 -4.46 3.58
C LEU A 153 4.51 -5.43 4.49
N ARG A 154 3.19 -5.36 4.43
CA ARG A 154 2.29 -6.31 5.12
C ARG A 154 1.32 -6.90 4.12
N ARG A 155 0.94 -8.16 4.31
CA ARG A 155 -0.09 -8.81 3.52
C ARG A 155 -1.45 -8.23 3.88
N ILE A 156 -2.28 -8.02 2.87
CA ILE A 156 -3.66 -7.54 3.04
C ILE A 156 -4.68 -8.71 2.98
N VAL A 157 -4.18 -9.93 3.02
CA VAL A 157 -4.98 -11.15 3.06
C VAL A 157 -4.48 -12.06 4.18
N ALA A 158 -5.42 -12.74 4.84
CA ALA A 158 -5.13 -13.74 5.85
C ALA A 158 -4.85 -15.10 5.18
N CYS A 159 -4.01 -15.89 5.83
CA CYS A 159 -3.76 -17.29 5.47
C CYS A 159 -4.52 -18.18 6.46
N ILE A 160 -5.39 -19.05 5.95
CA ILE A 160 -6.14 -20.03 6.74
C ILE A 160 -5.61 -21.41 6.39
N GLU A 161 -4.98 -22.09 7.34
CA GLU A 161 -4.65 -23.49 7.24
C GLU A 161 -5.74 -24.36 7.81
N LEU A 162 -6.20 -25.30 7.01
CA LEU A 162 -7.24 -26.22 7.43
C LEU A 162 -6.74 -27.67 7.38
N ASN A 163 -6.63 -28.28 8.54
CA ASN A 163 -6.27 -29.66 8.70
C ASN A 163 -7.46 -30.45 9.27
N LEU A 164 -8.09 -31.26 8.45
CA LEU A 164 -9.22 -32.09 8.83
C LEU A 164 -8.84 -33.57 8.79
N SER A 165 -9.33 -34.35 9.76
CA SER A 165 -9.20 -35.81 9.72
C SER A 165 -10.41 -36.44 10.41
N VAL A 166 -10.89 -37.54 9.82
CA VAL A 166 -11.93 -38.39 10.43
C VAL A 166 -11.23 -39.44 11.31
N ALA A 167 -11.65 -39.49 12.58
CA ALA A 167 -11.12 -40.46 13.52
C ALA A 167 -11.31 -41.90 12.99
N PRO A 168 -10.32 -42.83 13.16
CA PRO A 168 -10.35 -44.16 12.54
C PRO A 168 -11.65 -44.94 12.77
N GLN A 169 -12.21 -44.89 13.96
CA GLN A 169 -13.44 -45.55 14.34
C GLN A 169 -14.73 -45.01 13.68
N LEU A 170 -14.64 -43.83 13.04
CA LEU A 170 -15.76 -43.19 12.38
C LEU A 170 -15.67 -43.24 10.85
N ARG A 171 -14.60 -43.77 10.28
CA ARG A 171 -14.33 -43.74 8.83
C ARG A 171 -15.34 -44.51 7.98
N GLU A 172 -15.98 -45.51 8.56
CA GLU A 172 -17.07 -46.24 7.89
C GLU A 172 -18.40 -45.50 7.89
N ARG A 173 -18.53 -44.50 8.74
CA ARG A 173 -19.79 -43.76 8.95
C ARG A 173 -19.73 -42.30 8.46
N ILE A 174 -18.53 -41.72 8.40
CA ILE A 174 -18.30 -40.33 8.03
C ILE A 174 -17.30 -40.28 6.89
N ALA A 175 -17.66 -39.59 5.82
CA ALA A 175 -16.78 -39.24 4.71
C ALA A 175 -16.75 -37.72 4.55
N LEU A 176 -15.53 -37.19 4.42
CA LEU A 176 -15.34 -35.79 3.99
C LEU A 176 -15.55 -35.75 2.47
N ARG A 177 -16.35 -34.81 1.97
CA ARG A 177 -16.63 -34.70 0.54
C ARG A 177 -15.99 -33.48 -0.10
N SER A 178 -16.10 -32.35 0.58
CA SER A 178 -15.51 -31.09 0.10
C SER A 178 -15.32 -30.13 1.24
N VAL A 179 -14.48 -29.13 1.00
CA VAL A 179 -14.31 -27.94 1.82
C VAL A 179 -14.47 -26.71 0.94
N GLN A 180 -15.06 -25.67 1.47
CA GLN A 180 -15.32 -24.43 0.76
C GLN A 180 -15.28 -23.25 1.75
N ILE A 181 -14.75 -22.11 1.30
CA ILE A 181 -14.90 -20.83 2.00
C ILE A 181 -16.13 -20.15 1.41
N LEU A 182 -17.05 -19.75 2.25
CA LEU A 182 -18.28 -19.05 1.88
C LEU A 182 -18.17 -17.58 2.25
N SER A 183 -18.81 -16.72 1.46
CA SER A 183 -18.92 -15.29 1.70
C SER A 183 -17.59 -14.58 1.94
N ALA A 184 -16.57 -14.97 1.18
CA ALA A 184 -15.27 -14.27 1.20
C ALA A 184 -15.41 -12.90 0.51
N PRO A 185 -14.79 -11.81 1.04
CA PRO A 185 -14.82 -10.53 0.38
C PRO A 185 -14.22 -10.58 -1.03
N LEU A 186 -14.86 -9.92 -1.99
CA LEU A 186 -14.37 -9.76 -3.36
C LEU A 186 -13.18 -8.81 -3.46
N LEU A 187 -13.10 -7.86 -2.55
CA LEU A 187 -12.07 -6.82 -2.52
C LEU A 187 -11.16 -7.03 -1.33
N ALA A 188 -9.88 -6.73 -1.52
CA ALA A 188 -8.89 -6.58 -0.46
C ALA A 188 -8.43 -5.12 -0.43
N ALA A 189 -8.78 -4.38 0.61
CA ALA A 189 -8.36 -3.00 0.79
C ALA A 189 -6.88 -2.93 1.16
N TYR A 190 -6.14 -1.98 0.57
CA TYR A 190 -4.70 -1.83 0.86
C TYR A 190 -4.44 -1.10 2.17
N PHE A 191 -5.26 -0.12 2.54
CA PHE A 191 -4.99 0.78 3.67
C PHE A 191 -6.19 1.02 4.56
N ALA A 192 -7.41 0.81 4.06
CA ALA A 192 -8.64 0.93 4.82
C ALA A 192 -9.04 -0.43 5.42
N ASP A 193 -9.88 -0.40 6.43
CA ASP A 193 -10.55 -1.58 6.96
C ASP A 193 -11.43 -2.21 5.87
N ASN A 194 -11.33 -3.51 5.69
CA ASN A 194 -12.10 -4.22 4.68
C ASN A 194 -13.39 -4.76 5.30
N ALA A 195 -14.44 -3.96 5.26
CA ALA A 195 -15.75 -4.29 5.78
C ALA A 195 -16.79 -4.25 4.66
N PRO A 196 -16.98 -5.34 3.89
CA PRO A 196 -18.00 -5.38 2.85
C PRO A 196 -19.37 -5.16 3.48
N SER A 197 -20.15 -4.21 2.94
CA SER A 197 -21.43 -3.80 3.49
C SER A 197 -22.64 -4.43 2.78
N GLU A 198 -22.40 -5.04 1.63
CA GLU A 198 -23.44 -5.57 0.75
C GLU A 198 -23.13 -7.01 0.35
N ASP A 199 -24.17 -7.79 0.09
CA ASP A 199 -24.04 -9.20 -0.33
C ASP A 199 -23.26 -9.37 -1.64
N ASP A 200 -23.34 -8.38 -2.54
CA ASP A 200 -22.58 -8.35 -3.81
C ASP A 200 -21.08 -8.13 -3.63
N ALA A 201 -20.64 -7.73 -2.44
CA ALA A 201 -19.24 -7.53 -2.13
C ALA A 201 -18.50 -8.80 -1.66
N VAL A 202 -19.20 -9.94 -1.66
CA VAL A 202 -18.67 -11.24 -1.23
C VAL A 202 -18.84 -12.29 -2.32
N THR A 203 -18.06 -13.35 -2.25
CA THR A 203 -18.13 -14.49 -3.17
C THR A 203 -17.81 -15.79 -2.44
N ASP A 204 -18.36 -16.88 -2.94
CA ASP A 204 -17.99 -18.22 -2.49
C ASP A 204 -16.79 -18.71 -3.31
N TYR A 205 -15.79 -19.25 -2.62
CA TYR A 205 -14.67 -19.90 -3.28
C TYR A 205 -15.13 -21.21 -3.91
N ALA A 206 -14.42 -21.67 -4.95
CA ALA A 206 -14.69 -22.97 -5.54
C ALA A 206 -14.53 -24.09 -4.50
N PRO A 207 -15.49 -25.05 -4.39
CA PRO A 207 -15.35 -26.15 -3.48
C PRO A 207 -14.18 -27.07 -3.87
N ARG A 208 -13.33 -27.39 -2.92
CA ARG A 208 -12.25 -28.36 -3.08
C ARG A 208 -12.74 -29.75 -2.69
N SER A 209 -12.74 -30.66 -3.64
CA SER A 209 -13.13 -32.05 -3.40
C SER A 209 -12.13 -32.76 -2.51
N ILE A 210 -12.65 -33.57 -1.58
CA ILE A 210 -11.84 -34.40 -0.68
C ILE A 210 -12.00 -35.85 -1.08
N THR A 211 -10.88 -36.51 -1.28
CA THR A 211 -10.84 -37.97 -1.49
C THR A 211 -10.29 -38.62 -0.24
N GLY A 212 -11.11 -39.42 0.44
CA GLY A 212 -10.71 -40.13 1.65
C GLY A 212 -11.19 -39.49 2.95
N HIS A 213 -10.40 -39.60 4.01
CA HIS A 213 -10.80 -39.26 5.38
C HIS A 213 -9.98 -38.12 5.99
N SER A 214 -9.16 -37.44 5.19
CA SER A 214 -8.36 -36.30 5.64
C SER A 214 -8.26 -35.23 4.56
N TYR A 215 -8.10 -34.01 4.99
CA TYR A 215 -7.83 -32.85 4.14
C TYR A 215 -6.78 -31.97 4.81
N ASN A 216 -5.84 -31.51 4.03
CA ASN A 216 -4.87 -30.50 4.39
C ASN A 216 -4.83 -29.49 3.27
N GLY A 217 -5.08 -28.22 3.55
CA GLY A 217 -5.09 -27.18 2.55
C GLY A 217 -5.03 -25.79 3.14
N THR A 218 -4.59 -24.86 2.31
CA THR A 218 -4.42 -23.45 2.65
C THR A 218 -5.37 -22.62 1.81
N PHE A 219 -5.95 -21.59 2.42
CA PHE A 219 -6.78 -20.58 1.78
C PHE A 219 -6.23 -19.20 2.11
N TYR A 220 -6.25 -18.30 1.14
CA TYR A 220 -5.98 -16.88 1.36
C TYR A 220 -7.27 -16.11 1.22
N VAL A 221 -7.60 -15.32 2.23
CA VAL A 221 -8.90 -14.63 2.31
C VAL A 221 -8.65 -13.17 2.66
N PRO A 222 -9.27 -12.20 1.98
CA PRO A 222 -9.26 -10.83 2.44
C PRO A 222 -9.84 -10.70 3.83
N GLU A 223 -9.42 -9.65 4.55
CA GLU A 223 -10.04 -9.29 5.81
C GLU A 223 -11.55 -9.11 5.63
N ASN A 224 -12.33 -9.60 6.59
CA ASN A 224 -13.77 -9.38 6.62
C ASN A 224 -14.18 -8.86 8.00
N LEU A 225 -14.35 -7.55 8.09
CA LEU A 225 -14.77 -6.86 9.31
C LEU A 225 -16.29 -6.62 9.35
N GLN A 226 -17.06 -7.25 8.46
CA GLN A 226 -18.51 -7.15 8.48
C GLN A 226 -19.06 -7.59 9.84
N GLY A 227 -19.75 -6.69 10.52
CA GLY A 227 -20.30 -6.95 11.85
C GLY A 227 -19.30 -6.84 13.01
N THR A 228 -18.03 -6.49 12.75
CA THR A 228 -17.07 -6.15 13.80
C THR A 228 -17.24 -4.70 14.25
N VAL A 229 -16.91 -4.42 15.52
CA VAL A 229 -16.87 -3.03 16.00
C VAL A 229 -15.55 -2.41 15.61
N ALA A 230 -15.59 -1.29 14.90
CA ALA A 230 -14.38 -0.55 14.55
C ALA A 230 -13.56 -0.20 15.81
N GLY A 231 -12.26 -0.47 15.79
CA GLY A 231 -11.34 -0.16 16.89
C GLY A 231 -11.09 -1.31 17.88
N ILE A 232 -11.63 -2.51 17.65
CA ILE A 232 -11.22 -3.69 18.42
C ILE A 232 -9.82 -4.11 17.95
N THR A 233 -8.83 -3.89 18.79
CA THR A 233 -7.44 -4.32 18.56
C THR A 233 -7.14 -5.69 19.15
N ASP A 234 -8.02 -6.22 20.01
CA ASP A 234 -7.87 -7.52 20.63
C ASP A 234 -8.61 -8.59 19.81
N PRO A 235 -7.91 -9.55 19.19
CA PRO A 235 -8.52 -10.59 18.38
C PRO A 235 -9.42 -11.54 19.18
N THR A 236 -9.39 -11.47 20.52
CA THR A 236 -10.28 -12.25 21.40
C THR A 236 -11.61 -11.54 21.65
N GLN A 237 -11.69 -10.23 21.40
CA GLN A 237 -12.92 -9.46 21.51
C GLN A 237 -13.66 -9.49 20.18
N LYS A 238 -14.40 -10.55 19.93
CA LYS A 238 -15.34 -10.58 18.83
C LYS A 238 -16.57 -9.73 19.17
N ALA A 239 -17.04 -8.93 18.18
CA ALA A 239 -18.41 -8.46 18.21
C ALA A 239 -19.34 -9.68 18.35
N PRO A 240 -20.47 -9.55 19.07
CA PRO A 240 -21.41 -10.66 19.18
C PRO A 240 -21.80 -11.09 17.76
N ASP A 241 -21.47 -12.33 17.42
CA ASP A 241 -21.79 -12.92 16.13
C ASP A 241 -23.27 -12.70 15.82
N LYS A 242 -23.54 -12.05 14.69
CA LYS A 242 -24.75 -12.43 13.98
C LYS A 242 -24.48 -13.87 13.51
N ALA A 243 -24.98 -14.81 14.26
CA ALA A 243 -24.98 -16.20 13.83
C ALA A 243 -25.51 -16.24 12.39
N PRO A 244 -24.86 -16.95 11.46
CA PRO A 244 -25.45 -17.16 10.15
C PRO A 244 -26.84 -17.74 10.38
N GLU A 245 -27.85 -17.07 9.85
CA GLU A 245 -29.20 -17.63 9.82
C GLU A 245 -29.07 -18.98 9.13
N GLN A 246 -29.33 -20.04 9.89
CA GLN A 246 -29.41 -21.38 9.35
C GLN A 246 -30.57 -21.42 8.38
N ALA A 247 -30.26 -21.52 7.09
CA ALA A 247 -31.24 -21.87 6.06
C ALA A 247 -31.52 -23.38 6.07
#